data_6bd0a7a4b1c9c53316c51ecae6e512cb
#
_entry.id   6bd0a7a4b1c9c53316c51ecae6e512cb
#
_cell.length_a   1.000
_cell.length_b   1.000
_cell.length_c   1.000
_cell.angle_alpha   90.00
_cell.angle_beta   90.00
_cell.angle_gamma   90.00
#
_symmetry.space_group_name_H-M   'P 1'
#
loop_
_entity.id
_entity.type
_entity.pdbx_description
1 polymer ?
#
loop_
_entity_poly.entity_id
_entity_poly.type
_entity_poly.pdbx_seq_one_letter_code
_entity_poly.pdbx_strand_id
1 'polypeptide(L)'
;MDYSRYTVQQGDSIFKIAKNFHVEMTDIIELNRIKHPDRIFPGQLLLLPILETKGSNISEITEPNFTYAMWLYEAYAGKDSELSAITTYLFQAVILDRPEFDTLLRPIAFDEMSHLDHLGRALRHLGVDPRYGSFSKGHWVDWRASYVDYTTDLCTLLDLNMEDEAKAHQHYLLLAQKIPLPEIQLILTQMAADEQRHYHCFAEAKRQFCLTD
;
A
#
# COMPACT_ATOMS: atom_id res chain seq x y z
N MET A 1 18.33 -7.66 -12.80
CA MET A 1 17.17 -7.85 -11.91
C MET A 1 17.56 -7.34 -10.55
N ASP A 2 16.87 -6.35 -10.08
CA ASP A 2 17.06 -5.85 -8.73
C ASP A 2 16.36 -6.78 -7.74
N TYR A 3 16.83 -6.87 -6.52
CA TYR A 3 16.30 -7.77 -5.50
C TYR A 3 16.30 -7.10 -4.13
N SER A 4 15.29 -7.40 -3.33
CA SER A 4 15.23 -7.06 -1.90
C SER A 4 15.68 -8.26 -1.06
N ARG A 5 15.96 -8.02 0.23
CA ARG A 5 16.34 -9.08 1.17
C ARG A 5 15.19 -9.31 2.15
N TYR A 6 14.80 -10.56 2.28
CA TYR A 6 13.78 -10.98 3.23
C TYR A 6 14.35 -12.04 4.18
N THR A 7 14.09 -11.90 5.47
CA THR A 7 14.44 -12.92 6.47
C THR A 7 13.21 -13.76 6.79
N VAL A 8 13.25 -15.04 6.47
CA VAL A 8 12.17 -16.00 6.72
C VAL A 8 11.74 -15.98 8.18
N GLN A 9 10.45 -15.85 8.42
CA GLN A 9 9.82 -15.86 9.73
C GLN A 9 9.26 -17.25 10.08
N GLN A 10 8.94 -17.45 11.35
CA GLN A 10 8.31 -18.70 11.79
C GLN A 10 6.93 -18.86 11.16
N GLY A 11 6.70 -19.98 10.49
CA GLY A 11 5.44 -20.28 9.79
C GLY A 11 5.39 -19.84 8.34
N ASP A 12 6.48 -19.26 7.81
CA ASP A 12 6.61 -18.95 6.40
C ASP A 12 6.71 -20.19 5.52
N SER A 13 6.30 -20.02 4.27
CA SER A 13 6.57 -20.91 3.16
C SER A 13 6.86 -20.08 1.91
N ILE A 14 7.56 -20.65 0.93
CA ILE A 14 7.79 -19.94 -0.35
C ILE A 14 6.47 -19.45 -0.95
N PHE A 15 5.40 -20.24 -0.85
CA PHE A 15 4.07 -19.85 -1.31
C PHE A 15 3.53 -18.61 -0.61
N LYS A 16 3.62 -18.57 0.75
CA LYS A 16 3.15 -17.40 1.53
C LYS A 16 4.00 -16.17 1.22
N ILE A 17 5.32 -16.32 1.16
CA ILE A 17 6.25 -15.23 0.83
C ILE A 17 5.95 -14.71 -0.58
N ALA A 18 5.84 -15.59 -1.57
CA ALA A 18 5.52 -15.22 -2.94
C ALA A 18 4.20 -14.45 -3.04
N LYS A 19 3.18 -14.95 -2.33
CA LYS A 19 1.87 -14.31 -2.26
C LYS A 19 1.93 -12.93 -1.59
N ASN A 20 2.65 -12.81 -0.47
CA ASN A 20 2.74 -11.57 0.30
C ASN A 20 3.54 -10.48 -0.43
N PHE A 21 4.53 -10.89 -1.22
CA PHE A 21 5.37 -9.96 -1.99
C PHE A 21 4.98 -9.87 -3.46
N HIS A 22 3.83 -10.46 -3.85
CA HIS A 22 3.31 -10.46 -5.23
C HIS A 22 4.31 -10.90 -6.29
N VAL A 23 5.21 -11.82 -5.95
CA VAL A 23 6.23 -12.38 -6.84
C VAL A 23 5.90 -13.84 -7.16
N GLU A 24 6.39 -14.34 -8.29
CA GLU A 24 6.22 -15.75 -8.62
C GLU A 24 7.10 -16.63 -7.73
N MET A 25 6.56 -17.76 -7.26
CA MET A 25 7.34 -18.74 -6.48
C MET A 25 8.58 -19.20 -7.23
N THR A 26 8.46 -19.39 -8.53
CA THR A 26 9.55 -19.78 -9.43
C THR A 26 10.69 -18.79 -9.39
N ASP A 27 10.39 -17.49 -9.37
CA ASP A 27 11.41 -16.44 -9.36
C ASP A 27 12.17 -16.42 -8.03
N ILE A 28 11.47 -16.61 -6.90
CA ILE A 28 12.14 -16.76 -5.59
C ILE A 28 13.05 -18.00 -5.60
N ILE A 29 12.55 -19.12 -6.08
CA ILE A 29 13.27 -20.39 -6.11
C ILE A 29 14.53 -20.28 -6.97
N GLU A 30 14.44 -19.73 -8.16
CA GLU A 30 15.56 -19.56 -9.10
C GLU A 30 16.59 -18.56 -8.58
N LEU A 31 16.14 -17.38 -8.10
CA LEU A 31 17.02 -16.33 -7.60
C LEU A 31 17.86 -16.80 -6.41
N ASN A 32 17.26 -17.63 -5.55
CA ASN A 32 17.92 -18.17 -4.34
C ASN A 32 18.52 -19.57 -4.55
N ARG A 33 18.41 -20.16 -5.73
CA ARG A 33 18.85 -21.52 -6.07
C ARG A 33 18.32 -22.57 -5.08
N ILE A 34 17.04 -22.44 -4.70
CA ILE A 34 16.40 -23.32 -3.72
C ILE A 34 16.12 -24.67 -4.37
N LYS A 35 16.76 -25.72 -3.86
CA LYS A 35 16.57 -27.10 -4.36
C LYS A 35 15.31 -27.77 -3.78
N HIS A 36 14.91 -27.37 -2.58
CA HIS A 36 13.79 -27.94 -1.82
C HIS A 36 12.89 -26.80 -1.32
N PRO A 37 11.89 -26.35 -2.10
CA PRO A 37 11.02 -25.22 -1.75
C PRO A 37 10.19 -25.44 -0.48
N ASP A 38 10.00 -26.68 -0.07
CA ASP A 38 9.36 -27.11 1.16
C ASP A 38 10.25 -26.99 2.41
N ARG A 39 11.52 -26.62 2.23
CA ARG A 39 12.53 -26.59 3.30
C ARG A 39 13.20 -25.23 3.41
N ILE A 40 12.45 -24.24 3.79
CA ILE A 40 12.98 -22.94 4.25
C ILE A 40 12.88 -22.85 5.77
N PHE A 41 13.79 -22.12 6.41
CA PHE A 41 13.89 -22.10 7.87
C PHE A 41 13.82 -20.66 8.39
N PRO A 42 13.19 -20.41 9.54
CA PRO A 42 13.25 -19.11 10.19
C PRO A 42 14.69 -18.62 10.35
N GLY A 43 14.91 -17.34 10.03
CA GLY A 43 16.26 -16.74 10.00
C GLY A 43 17.00 -16.91 8.67
N GLN A 44 16.52 -17.74 7.74
CA GLN A 44 17.11 -17.86 6.41
C GLN A 44 16.91 -16.57 5.62
N LEU A 45 17.98 -16.05 5.01
CA LEU A 45 17.90 -14.88 4.13
C LEU A 45 17.50 -15.33 2.74
N LEU A 46 16.43 -14.74 2.20
CA LEU A 46 16.00 -14.90 0.82
C LEU A 46 16.18 -13.58 0.05
N LEU A 47 16.59 -13.69 -1.20
CA LEU A 47 16.49 -12.63 -2.17
C LEU A 47 15.12 -12.71 -2.82
N LEU A 48 14.35 -11.67 -2.73
CA LEU A 48 13.08 -11.55 -3.44
C LEU A 48 13.30 -10.68 -4.67
N PRO A 49 12.82 -11.11 -5.85
CA PRO A 49 12.89 -10.24 -7.00
C PRO A 49 12.16 -8.95 -6.61
N ILE A 50 12.84 -7.83 -6.77
CA ILE A 50 12.08 -6.60 -6.91
C ILE A 50 11.40 -6.80 -8.25
N LEU A 51 10.10 -7.05 -8.22
CA LEU A 51 9.35 -6.76 -9.40
C LEU A 51 9.63 -5.26 -9.68
N GLU A 52 10.59 -5.00 -10.59
CA GLU A 52 10.19 -3.97 -11.54
C GLU A 52 8.79 -4.43 -11.90
N THR A 53 7.80 -3.76 -11.35
CA THR A 53 6.46 -4.01 -11.81
C THR A 53 6.61 -4.12 -13.31
N LYS A 54 6.36 -5.31 -13.91
CA LYS A 54 5.77 -5.35 -15.22
C LYS A 54 4.42 -4.66 -15.00
N GLY A 55 4.52 -3.60 -14.21
CA GLY A 55 3.61 -2.55 -14.04
C GLY A 55 3.48 -2.01 -15.42
N SER A 56 2.33 -2.14 -15.90
CA SER A 56 1.75 -1.20 -16.79
C SER A 56 2.81 -0.15 -17.14
N ASN A 57 3.39 -0.29 -18.32
CA ASN A 57 4.29 0.71 -18.84
C ASN A 57 3.49 2.02 -18.89
N ILE A 58 3.42 2.75 -17.75
CA ILE A 58 2.86 4.10 -17.71
C ILE A 58 3.56 4.97 -18.78
N SER A 59 4.68 4.49 -19.31
CA SER A 59 5.37 5.10 -20.46
C SER A 59 4.52 5.25 -21.73
N GLU A 60 3.36 4.62 -21.82
CA GLU A 60 2.46 4.70 -22.98
C GLU A 60 1.36 5.74 -22.84
N ILE A 61 1.21 6.42 -21.69
CA ILE A 61 0.30 7.57 -21.60
C ILE A 61 0.92 8.72 -22.41
N THR A 62 0.45 8.90 -23.62
CA THR A 62 1.07 9.82 -24.60
C THR A 62 0.53 11.26 -24.52
N GLU A 63 -0.56 11.49 -23.78
CA GLU A 63 -1.17 12.82 -23.72
C GLU A 63 -1.44 13.26 -22.26
N PRO A 64 -0.95 14.45 -21.86
CA PRO A 64 -1.25 15.04 -20.56
C PRO A 64 -2.75 15.18 -20.35
N ASN A 65 -3.24 14.78 -19.16
CA ASN A 65 -4.64 14.92 -18.80
C ASN A 65 -4.81 15.46 -17.38
N PHE A 66 -4.98 16.77 -17.30
CA PHE A 66 -5.12 17.46 -16.02
C PHE A 66 -6.38 17.05 -15.23
N THR A 67 -7.46 16.68 -15.91
CA THR A 67 -8.68 16.22 -15.24
C THR A 67 -8.46 14.93 -14.49
N TYR A 68 -7.78 13.96 -15.09
CA TYR A 68 -7.45 12.69 -14.43
C TYR A 68 -6.41 12.91 -13.31
N ALA A 69 -5.42 13.78 -13.54
CA ALA A 69 -4.46 14.15 -12.54
C ALA A 69 -5.12 14.76 -11.29
N MET A 70 -6.11 15.65 -11.46
CA MET A 70 -6.85 16.23 -10.34
C MET A 70 -7.56 15.17 -9.48
N TRP A 71 -8.10 14.11 -10.10
CA TRP A 71 -8.74 13.04 -9.35
C TRP A 71 -7.75 12.18 -8.59
N LEU A 72 -6.54 11.96 -9.13
CA LEU A 72 -5.50 11.20 -8.46
C LEU A 72 -4.81 11.96 -7.32
N TYR A 73 -4.74 13.29 -7.38
CA TYR A 73 -4.12 14.08 -6.31
C TYR A 73 -4.76 13.88 -4.95
N GLU A 74 -6.09 13.69 -4.88
CA GLU A 74 -6.77 13.47 -3.60
C GLU A 74 -6.32 12.16 -2.97
N ALA A 75 -6.24 11.09 -3.75
CA ALA A 75 -5.73 9.81 -3.31
C ALA A 75 -4.22 9.87 -3.00
N TYR A 76 -3.44 10.61 -3.78
CA TYR A 76 -2.00 10.71 -3.60
C TYR A 76 -1.60 11.43 -2.30
N ALA A 77 -2.08 12.65 -2.11
CA ALA A 77 -1.68 13.49 -0.98
C ALA A 77 -2.79 14.49 -0.54
N GLY A 78 -4.05 14.10 -0.64
CA GLY A 78 -5.16 14.80 -0.03
C GLY A 78 -5.28 14.55 1.46
N LYS A 79 -6.45 14.80 2.02
CA LYS A 79 -6.70 14.54 3.45
C LYS A 79 -6.74 13.03 3.73
N ASP A 80 -7.56 12.30 2.98
CA ASP A 80 -7.76 10.86 3.13
C ASP A 80 -6.96 10.17 1.99
N SER A 81 -5.62 10.10 2.12
CA SER A 81 -4.68 9.76 1.06
C SER A 81 -3.59 8.81 1.53
N GLU A 82 -2.83 8.24 0.59
CA GLU A 82 -1.67 7.40 0.87
C GLU A 82 -0.66 8.07 1.80
N LEU A 83 -0.35 9.35 1.55
CA LEU A 83 0.60 10.06 2.41
C LEU A 83 0.07 10.21 3.85
N SER A 84 -1.24 10.39 4.03
CA SER A 84 -1.87 10.46 5.34
C SER A 84 -1.89 9.09 6.02
N ALA A 85 -2.20 8.01 5.29
CA ALA A 85 -2.18 6.63 5.78
C ALA A 85 -0.77 6.23 6.24
N ILE A 86 0.27 6.44 5.41
CA ILE A 86 1.67 6.18 5.76
C ILE A 86 2.04 6.84 7.09
N THR A 87 1.77 8.13 7.22
CA THR A 87 2.17 8.91 8.39
C THR A 87 1.36 8.52 9.63
N THR A 88 0.08 8.18 9.47
CA THR A 88 -0.80 7.69 10.53
C THR A 88 -0.32 6.33 11.03
N TYR A 89 -0.09 5.36 10.17
CA TYR A 89 0.31 4.00 10.57
C TYR A 89 1.70 3.96 11.19
N LEU A 90 2.64 4.78 10.69
CA LEU A 90 3.96 4.93 11.32
C LEU A 90 3.87 5.58 12.70
N PHE A 91 3.01 6.61 12.88
CA PHE A 91 2.76 7.21 14.20
C PHE A 91 2.15 6.18 15.15
N GLN A 92 1.11 5.46 14.73
CA GLN A 92 0.43 4.44 15.53
C GLN A 92 1.38 3.30 15.95
N ALA A 93 2.26 2.84 15.04
CA ALA A 93 3.26 1.83 15.36
C ALA A 93 4.21 2.30 16.48
N VAL A 94 4.63 3.57 16.45
CA VAL A 94 5.53 4.14 17.46
C VAL A 94 4.81 4.35 18.79
N ILE A 95 3.57 4.86 18.78
CA ILE A 95 2.87 5.22 20.03
C ILE A 95 2.33 4.00 20.77
N LEU A 96 1.95 2.93 20.06
CA LEU A 96 1.51 1.70 20.68
C LEU A 96 2.67 0.91 21.31
N ASP A 97 3.89 1.04 20.76
CA ASP A 97 5.15 0.44 21.26
C ASP A 97 5.00 -1.04 21.65
N ARG A 98 4.33 -1.83 20.80
CA ARG A 98 4.05 -3.26 21.01
C ARG A 98 4.41 -4.06 19.75
N PRO A 99 5.20 -5.15 19.87
CA PRO A 99 5.68 -5.93 18.71
C PRO A 99 4.56 -6.42 17.77
N GLU A 100 3.39 -6.78 18.30
CA GLU A 100 2.26 -7.23 17.50
C GLU A 100 1.71 -6.13 16.59
N PHE A 101 1.70 -4.88 17.04
CA PHE A 101 1.25 -3.74 16.22
C PHE A 101 2.35 -3.23 15.30
N ASP A 102 3.60 -3.36 15.67
CA ASP A 102 4.72 -3.08 14.77
C ASP A 102 4.70 -4.02 13.56
N THR A 103 4.42 -5.31 13.78
CA THR A 103 4.27 -6.32 12.72
C THR A 103 2.99 -6.19 11.91
N LEU A 104 1.97 -5.49 12.39
CA LEU A 104 0.75 -5.17 11.66
C LEU A 104 0.90 -3.89 10.83
N LEU A 105 1.27 -2.78 11.49
CA LEU A 105 1.16 -1.44 10.92
C LEU A 105 2.29 -1.12 9.93
N ARG A 106 3.54 -1.54 10.20
CA ARG A 106 4.65 -1.20 9.31
C ARG A 106 4.56 -1.87 7.93
N PRO A 107 4.21 -3.16 7.80
CA PRO A 107 4.01 -3.73 6.47
C PRO A 107 2.91 -3.02 5.68
N ILE A 108 1.79 -2.65 6.32
CA ILE A 108 0.74 -1.87 5.67
C ILE A 108 1.29 -0.50 5.24
N ALA A 109 1.98 0.23 6.13
CA ALA A 109 2.61 1.50 5.75
C ALA A 109 3.59 1.38 4.57
N PHE A 110 4.29 0.26 4.41
CA PHE A 110 5.15 0.00 3.24
C PHE A 110 4.33 -0.24 1.96
N ASP A 111 3.19 -0.90 2.07
CA ASP A 111 2.27 -1.06 0.93
C ASP A 111 1.74 0.32 0.49
N GLU A 112 1.33 1.19 1.45
CA GLU A 112 0.90 2.57 1.15
C GLU A 112 2.01 3.43 0.53
N MET A 113 3.28 3.20 0.91
CA MET A 113 4.41 3.86 0.24
C MET A 113 4.53 3.42 -1.23
N SER A 114 4.22 2.18 -1.55
CA SER A 114 4.18 1.68 -2.92
C SER A 114 3.01 2.28 -3.70
N HIS A 115 1.84 2.40 -3.07
CA HIS A 115 0.67 3.07 -3.64
C HIS A 115 0.99 4.55 -3.95
N LEU A 116 1.62 5.25 -3.00
CA LEU A 116 2.07 6.63 -3.18
C LEU A 116 3.01 6.77 -4.39
N ASP A 117 4.00 5.88 -4.55
CA ASP A 117 4.91 5.90 -5.69
C ASP A 117 4.17 5.65 -7.01
N HIS A 118 3.26 4.69 -7.05
CA HIS A 118 2.45 4.40 -8.24
C HIS A 118 1.60 5.61 -8.66
N LEU A 119 0.90 6.25 -7.72
CA LEU A 119 0.11 7.45 -7.99
C LEU A 119 1.00 8.63 -8.41
N GLY A 120 2.16 8.80 -7.77
CA GLY A 120 3.14 9.83 -8.13
C GLY A 120 3.65 9.67 -9.57
N ARG A 121 3.95 8.44 -10.00
CA ARG A 121 4.31 8.13 -11.39
C ARG A 121 3.15 8.40 -12.35
N ALA A 122 1.94 7.99 -12.00
CA ALA A 122 0.74 8.26 -12.81
C ALA A 122 0.50 9.76 -12.99
N LEU A 123 0.63 10.56 -11.94
CA LEU A 123 0.55 12.03 -12.01
C LEU A 123 1.61 12.60 -12.94
N ARG A 124 2.85 12.11 -12.85
CA ARG A 124 3.94 12.55 -13.72
C ARG A 124 3.67 12.26 -15.20
N HIS A 125 3.13 11.08 -15.50
CA HIS A 125 2.73 10.69 -16.86
C HIS A 125 1.52 11.48 -17.37
N LEU A 126 0.62 11.91 -16.50
CA LEU A 126 -0.48 12.82 -16.84
C LEU A 126 -0.03 14.27 -17.03
N GLY A 127 1.29 14.54 -16.96
CA GLY A 127 1.89 15.85 -17.29
C GLY A 127 1.90 16.84 -16.13
N VAL A 128 1.77 16.37 -14.87
CA VAL A 128 1.82 17.24 -13.69
C VAL A 128 2.94 16.84 -12.74
N ASP A 129 3.40 17.77 -11.90
CA ASP A 129 4.38 17.48 -10.86
C ASP A 129 3.69 16.84 -9.64
N PRO A 130 4.14 15.69 -9.12
CA PRO A 130 3.53 15.00 -7.99
C PRO A 130 3.86 15.71 -6.66
N ARG A 131 3.35 16.92 -6.48
CA ARG A 131 3.51 17.68 -5.24
C ARG A 131 2.54 17.16 -4.19
N TYR A 132 2.96 17.18 -2.93
CA TYR A 132 2.14 16.74 -1.81
C TYR A 132 1.04 17.75 -1.49
N GLY A 133 -0.17 17.45 -1.94
CA GLY A 133 -1.37 18.24 -1.80
C GLY A 133 -2.45 17.81 -2.77
N SER A 134 -3.58 18.48 -2.69
CA SER A 134 -4.73 18.20 -3.56
C SER A 134 -5.51 19.48 -3.87
N PHE A 135 -6.57 19.36 -4.67
CA PHE A 135 -7.45 20.48 -4.99
C PHE A 135 -8.71 20.42 -4.13
N SER A 136 -8.95 21.46 -3.31
CA SER A 136 -10.18 21.64 -2.56
C SER A 136 -10.92 22.87 -3.08
N LYS A 137 -12.17 22.71 -3.51
CA LYS A 137 -12.98 23.79 -4.07
C LYS A 137 -12.29 24.59 -5.18
N GLY A 138 -11.49 23.88 -6.02
CA GLY A 138 -10.74 24.50 -7.13
C GLY A 138 -9.43 25.21 -6.75
N HIS A 139 -9.03 25.18 -5.49
CA HIS A 139 -7.78 25.76 -5.02
C HIS A 139 -6.81 24.66 -4.58
N TRP A 140 -5.52 24.85 -4.85
CA TRP A 140 -4.48 23.97 -4.35
C TRP A 140 -4.34 24.11 -2.83
N VAL A 141 -4.27 22.98 -2.12
CA VAL A 141 -4.03 22.88 -0.69
C VAL A 141 -2.87 21.91 -0.48
N ASP A 142 -1.79 22.41 0.13
CA ASP A 142 -0.65 21.54 0.47
C ASP A 142 -1.05 20.53 1.56
N TRP A 143 -0.47 19.33 1.49
CA TRP A 143 -0.60 18.34 2.55
C TRP A 143 -0.07 18.91 3.88
N ARG A 144 -0.67 18.50 4.99
CA ARG A 144 -0.32 19.02 6.32
C ARG A 144 -0.45 17.97 7.40
N ALA A 145 0.35 18.09 8.45
CA ALA A 145 0.37 17.15 9.57
C ALA A 145 -0.98 16.98 10.30
N SER A 146 -1.91 17.95 10.14
CA SER A 146 -3.28 17.83 10.70
C SER A 146 -4.16 16.83 9.93
N TYR A 147 -3.66 16.18 8.89
CA TYR A 147 -4.31 15.07 8.21
C TYR A 147 -3.95 13.70 8.82
N VAL A 148 -2.92 13.67 9.65
CA VAL A 148 -2.54 12.47 10.41
C VAL A 148 -3.55 12.25 11.54
N ASP A 149 -4.02 11.02 11.67
CA ASP A 149 -4.82 10.62 12.83
C ASP A 149 -3.90 10.30 14.01
N TYR A 150 -4.01 11.12 15.06
CA TYR A 150 -3.23 11.02 16.30
C TYR A 150 -3.98 10.29 17.42
N THR A 151 -5.03 9.53 17.11
CA THR A 151 -5.76 8.69 18.06
C THR A 151 -4.82 7.65 18.69
N THR A 152 -4.88 7.52 20.01
CA THR A 152 -4.02 6.62 20.79
C THR A 152 -4.78 5.48 21.48
N ASP A 153 -6.10 5.55 21.56
CA ASP A 153 -6.93 4.44 22.03
C ASP A 153 -6.97 3.33 20.98
N LEU A 154 -6.49 2.16 21.37
CA LEU A 154 -6.29 1.03 20.45
C LEU A 154 -7.55 0.66 19.67
N CYS A 155 -8.68 0.53 20.34
CA CYS A 155 -9.89 0.03 19.69
C CYS A 155 -10.48 1.09 18.75
N THR A 156 -10.40 2.35 19.15
CA THR A 156 -10.83 3.48 18.33
C THR A 156 -9.95 3.62 17.08
N LEU A 157 -8.61 3.54 17.21
CA LEU A 157 -7.73 3.65 16.05
C LEU A 157 -7.93 2.50 15.06
N LEU A 158 -8.17 1.27 15.55
CA LEU A 158 -8.45 0.14 14.65
C LEU A 158 -9.78 0.33 13.91
N ASP A 159 -10.79 0.91 14.54
CA ASP A 159 -12.04 1.25 13.88
C ASP A 159 -11.86 2.32 12.80
N LEU A 160 -11.11 3.38 13.10
CA LEU A 160 -10.82 4.43 12.14
C LEU A 160 -10.01 3.92 10.96
N ASN A 161 -8.96 3.11 11.22
CA ASN A 161 -8.17 2.49 10.16
C ASN A 161 -9.06 1.62 9.25
N MET A 162 -9.92 0.76 9.81
CA MET A 162 -10.86 -0.05 9.02
C MET A 162 -11.80 0.82 8.17
N GLU A 163 -12.30 1.93 8.72
CA GLU A 163 -13.17 2.85 7.97
C GLU A 163 -12.42 3.50 6.81
N ASP A 164 -11.17 3.90 7.02
CA ASP A 164 -10.36 4.56 6.00
C ASP A 164 -9.95 3.60 4.88
N GLU A 165 -9.56 2.35 5.21
CA GLU A 165 -9.29 1.31 4.19
C GLU A 165 -10.54 0.99 3.35
N ALA A 166 -11.72 0.92 4.00
CA ALA A 166 -12.96 0.68 3.27
C ALA A 166 -13.30 1.83 2.31
N LYS A 167 -13.04 3.08 2.71
CA LYS A 167 -13.21 4.27 1.86
C LYS A 167 -12.22 4.26 0.69
N ALA A 168 -10.94 3.98 0.97
CA ALA A 168 -9.89 3.91 -0.04
C ALA A 168 -10.20 2.83 -1.10
N HIS A 169 -10.59 1.62 -0.67
CA HIS A 169 -11.05 0.56 -1.56
C HIS A 169 -12.14 1.04 -2.53
N GLN A 170 -13.20 1.65 -2.00
CA GLN A 170 -14.31 2.15 -2.83
C GLN A 170 -13.85 3.29 -3.76
N HIS A 171 -12.99 4.17 -3.27
CA HIS A 171 -12.46 5.29 -4.03
C HIS A 171 -11.64 4.80 -5.24
N TYR A 172 -10.75 3.82 -5.06
CA TYR A 172 -9.95 3.28 -6.15
C TYR A 172 -10.79 2.56 -7.21
N LEU A 173 -11.80 1.79 -6.80
CA LEU A 173 -12.73 1.19 -7.77
C LEU A 173 -13.48 2.26 -8.58
N LEU A 174 -13.87 3.35 -7.95
CA LEU A 174 -14.53 4.48 -8.60
C LEU A 174 -13.61 5.21 -9.59
N LEU A 175 -12.35 5.45 -9.20
CA LEU A 175 -11.34 6.06 -10.05
C LEU A 175 -11.01 5.17 -11.26
N ALA A 176 -10.88 3.85 -11.05
CA ALA A 176 -10.67 2.88 -12.13
C ALA A 176 -11.80 2.89 -13.16
N GLN A 177 -13.05 3.12 -12.74
CA GLN A 177 -14.17 3.28 -13.67
C GLN A 177 -14.16 4.61 -14.42
N LYS A 178 -13.68 5.69 -13.79
CA LYS A 178 -13.69 7.05 -14.36
C LYS A 178 -12.51 7.35 -15.27
N ILE A 179 -11.38 6.71 -15.07
CA ILE A 179 -10.14 6.95 -15.83
C ILE A 179 -9.98 5.83 -16.86
N PRO A 180 -10.33 6.06 -18.15
CA PRO A 180 -10.29 5.03 -19.17
C PRO A 180 -8.88 4.84 -19.75
N LEU A 181 -7.88 4.73 -18.89
CA LEU A 181 -6.49 4.46 -19.22
C LEU A 181 -6.13 3.10 -18.61
N PRO A 182 -5.93 2.04 -19.43
CA PRO A 182 -5.79 0.66 -18.95
C PRO A 182 -4.71 0.48 -17.89
N GLU A 183 -3.59 1.17 -18.01
CA GLU A 183 -2.47 1.10 -17.07
C GLU A 183 -2.86 1.67 -15.71
N ILE A 184 -3.54 2.82 -15.69
CA ILE A 184 -4.03 3.44 -14.45
C ILE A 184 -5.15 2.58 -13.85
N GLN A 185 -6.05 2.04 -14.68
CA GLN A 185 -7.10 1.14 -14.21
C GLN A 185 -6.55 -0.09 -13.51
N LEU A 186 -5.50 -0.68 -14.09
CA LEU A 186 -4.85 -1.86 -13.50
C LEU A 186 -4.25 -1.52 -12.12
N ILE A 187 -3.49 -0.44 -12.02
CA ILE A 187 -2.91 0.02 -10.76
C ILE A 187 -3.99 0.27 -9.72
N LEU A 188 -5.01 1.05 -10.04
CA LEU A 188 -6.11 1.38 -9.12
C LEU A 188 -6.88 0.14 -8.66
N THR A 189 -7.04 -0.85 -9.55
CA THR A 189 -7.71 -2.12 -9.20
C THR A 189 -6.85 -2.96 -8.25
N GLN A 190 -5.54 -2.97 -8.45
CA GLN A 190 -4.60 -3.67 -7.56
C GLN A 190 -4.58 -2.99 -6.17
N MET A 191 -4.45 -1.66 -6.12
CA MET A 191 -4.53 -0.90 -4.88
C MET A 191 -5.85 -1.17 -4.14
N ALA A 192 -7.00 -1.14 -4.84
CA ALA A 192 -8.29 -1.48 -4.21
C ALA A 192 -8.29 -2.88 -3.57
N ALA A 193 -7.62 -3.86 -4.16
CA ALA A 193 -7.51 -5.20 -3.58
C ALA A 193 -6.60 -5.21 -2.33
N ASP A 194 -5.57 -4.39 -2.32
CA ASP A 194 -4.68 -4.23 -1.16
C ASP A 194 -5.40 -3.54 0.01
N GLU A 195 -6.19 -2.47 -0.23
CA GLU A 195 -6.99 -1.83 0.81
C GLU A 195 -8.00 -2.79 1.44
N GLN A 196 -8.61 -3.66 0.63
CA GLN A 196 -9.49 -4.70 1.17
C GLN A 196 -8.72 -5.67 2.08
N ARG A 197 -7.49 -6.01 1.75
CA ARG A 197 -6.60 -6.85 2.57
C ARG A 197 -6.22 -6.14 3.87
N HIS A 198 -5.85 -4.86 3.81
CA HIS A 198 -5.53 -4.02 4.97
C HIS A 198 -6.72 -3.95 5.93
N TYR A 199 -7.93 -3.69 5.41
CA TYR A 199 -9.16 -3.75 6.18
C TYR A 199 -9.30 -5.05 6.97
N HIS A 200 -9.07 -6.19 6.32
CA HIS A 200 -9.17 -7.50 6.99
C HIS A 200 -8.09 -7.70 8.05
N CYS A 201 -6.88 -7.18 7.85
CA CYS A 201 -5.82 -7.20 8.85
C CYS A 201 -6.21 -6.41 10.11
N PHE A 202 -6.78 -5.21 9.95
CA PHE A 202 -7.27 -4.41 11.07
C PHE A 202 -8.49 -5.04 11.75
N ALA A 203 -9.42 -5.63 10.99
CA ALA A 203 -10.58 -6.32 11.55
C ALA A 203 -10.17 -7.53 12.40
N GLU A 204 -9.18 -8.29 11.97
CA GLU A 204 -8.62 -9.40 12.74
C GLU A 204 -7.94 -8.92 14.02
N ALA A 205 -7.13 -7.86 13.94
CA ALA A 205 -6.51 -7.25 15.11
C ALA A 205 -7.57 -6.74 16.11
N LYS A 206 -8.61 -6.08 15.63
CA LYS A 206 -9.72 -5.63 16.46
C LYS A 206 -10.41 -6.81 17.17
N ARG A 207 -10.68 -7.89 16.45
CA ARG A 207 -11.28 -9.09 17.01
C ARG A 207 -10.41 -9.69 18.13
N GLN A 208 -9.09 -9.69 17.92
CA GLN A 208 -8.15 -10.28 18.86
C GLN A 208 -7.92 -9.42 20.12
N PHE A 209 -7.89 -8.10 19.99
CA PHE A 209 -7.43 -7.21 21.06
C PHE A 209 -8.52 -6.34 21.67
N CYS A 210 -9.70 -6.25 21.04
CA CYS A 210 -10.78 -5.36 21.47
C CYS A 210 -12.10 -6.08 21.79
N LEU A 211 -12.30 -7.30 21.30
CA LEU A 211 -13.54 -8.05 21.46
C LEU A 211 -13.36 -9.29 22.38
N THR A 212 -12.43 -9.23 23.33
CA THR A 212 -12.32 -10.28 24.35
C THR A 212 -13.49 -10.13 25.34
N ASP A 213 -14.35 -11.16 25.38
CA ASP A 213 -15.43 -11.35 26.38
C ASP A 213 -14.87 -11.39 27.81
#